data_656b88fda68d60b74bf8ddbcf8d254b6
#
_entry.id   656b88fda68d60b74bf8ddbcf8d254b6
#
_cell.length_a   1.000
_cell.length_b   1.000
_cell.length_c   1.000
_cell.angle_alpha   90.00
_cell.angle_beta   90.00
_cell.angle_gamma   90.00
#
_symmetry.space_group_name_H-M   'P 1'
#
loop_
_entity.id
_entity.type
_entity.pdbx_description
1 polymer ?
#
loop_
_entity_poly.entity_id
_entity_poly.type
_entity_poly.pdbx_seq_one_letter_code
_entity_poly.pdbx_strand_id
1 'polypeptide(L)'
;MIEFDFTRYFLKITIELIILVSIIATYIEVNNNKSIILVLLILIINMTILFLIYCSSQIIFYILFEVSVIPIFLIITGWGYQPERLSAAYALIFYTILFSFPLIIVIIFTFKIDLINELRALTWYSCYTNPANQRYIYNILSIFFIGGFLVKIPIYLIHLWLPKAHVEAPVYGSIELAGILLKLGGIGLIRFIPLISPLTFIDLIISLSIFGRIMVRVVCVTNTDIKVIIALSSVVHIVMVIAPFLIFNNLSILTSILVIVTHAFGSSGIFFMAFIFYSRSFSRNLLVNKGILGFDPLSTMIWMFLIIACISAPPRINLFAEILSIIRIVSFIPIISPIIFFSVMISTAFSLILYSSTQQGIRSYETFLKVEQTKNYGLLISFIHLFSIITSLIMINKFII
;
A
#
# COMPACT_ATOMS: atom_id res chain seq x y z
N MET A 1 18.96 -10.69 13.85
CA MET A 1 19.09 -11.56 12.66
C MET A 1 17.83 -12.37 12.42
N ILE A 2 17.33 -13.11 13.40
CA ILE A 2 16.09 -13.94 13.29
C ILE A 2 14.87 -13.12 12.91
N GLU A 3 14.66 -11.93 13.48
CA GLU A 3 13.53 -11.04 13.15
C GLU A 3 13.55 -10.57 11.69
N PHE A 4 14.73 -10.32 11.12
CA PHE A 4 14.87 -9.84 9.74
C PHE A 4 14.58 -10.95 8.72
N ASP A 5 14.96 -12.19 9.02
CA ASP A 5 14.68 -13.34 8.15
C ASP A 5 13.21 -13.74 8.21
N PHE A 6 12.58 -13.57 9.38
CA PHE A 6 11.15 -13.80 9.54
C PHE A 6 10.29 -12.77 8.80
N THR A 7 10.66 -11.48 8.86
CA THR A 7 9.96 -10.43 8.10
C THR A 7 10.05 -10.65 6.58
N ARG A 8 11.22 -11.10 6.10
CA ARG A 8 11.40 -11.48 4.68
C ARG A 8 10.50 -12.64 4.27
N TYR A 9 10.43 -13.68 5.11
CA TYR A 9 9.59 -14.83 4.84
C TYR A 9 8.10 -14.45 4.76
N PHE A 10 7.65 -13.62 5.67
CA PHE A 10 6.26 -13.17 5.72
C PHE A 10 5.90 -12.28 4.53
N LEU A 11 6.77 -11.34 4.16
CA LEU A 11 6.62 -10.50 2.98
C LEU A 11 6.64 -11.34 1.68
N LYS A 12 7.45 -12.38 1.63
CA LYS A 12 7.47 -13.30 0.48
C LYS A 12 6.12 -13.98 0.29
N ILE A 13 5.56 -14.58 1.34
CA ILE A 13 4.25 -15.26 1.27
C ILE A 13 3.16 -14.28 0.84
N THR A 14 3.14 -13.05 1.38
CA THR A 14 2.13 -12.05 0.99
C THR A 14 2.22 -11.70 -0.48
N ILE A 15 3.41 -11.53 -1.00
CA ILE A 15 3.66 -11.20 -2.40
C ILE A 15 3.23 -12.36 -3.31
N GLU A 16 3.64 -13.59 -3.01
CA GLU A 16 3.29 -14.77 -3.81
C GLU A 16 1.76 -14.98 -3.89
N LEU A 17 1.04 -14.79 -2.78
CA LEU A 17 -0.42 -14.88 -2.77
C LEU A 17 -1.09 -13.80 -3.63
N ILE A 18 -0.64 -12.55 -3.55
CA ILE A 18 -1.19 -11.44 -4.34
C ILE A 18 -0.96 -11.68 -5.84
N ILE A 19 0.21 -12.16 -6.20
CA ILE A 19 0.57 -12.48 -7.59
C ILE A 19 -0.31 -13.62 -8.13
N LEU A 20 -0.49 -14.67 -7.35
CA LEU A 20 -1.38 -15.76 -7.74
C LEU A 20 -2.79 -15.22 -8.03
N VAL A 21 -3.30 -14.34 -7.20
CA VAL A 21 -4.61 -13.72 -7.39
C VAL A 21 -4.63 -12.81 -8.63
N SER A 22 -3.59 -12.02 -8.87
CA SER A 22 -3.53 -11.15 -10.05
C SER A 22 -3.48 -11.95 -11.35
N ILE A 23 -2.74 -13.07 -11.39
CA ILE A 23 -2.70 -13.99 -12.54
C ILE A 23 -4.08 -14.62 -12.78
N ILE A 24 -4.77 -15.08 -11.74
CA ILE A 24 -6.12 -15.63 -11.89
C ILE A 24 -7.07 -14.55 -12.41
N ALA A 25 -6.97 -13.31 -11.91
CA ALA A 25 -7.80 -12.20 -12.36
C ALA A 25 -7.57 -11.87 -13.85
N THR A 26 -6.31 -11.93 -14.34
CA THR A 26 -6.02 -11.72 -15.76
C THR A 26 -6.58 -12.80 -16.67
N TYR A 27 -6.49 -14.07 -16.23
CA TYR A 27 -7.04 -15.19 -17.00
C TYR A 27 -8.56 -15.06 -17.22
N ILE A 28 -9.24 -14.46 -16.29
CA ILE A 28 -10.69 -14.24 -16.32
C ILE A 28 -11.10 -13.13 -17.28
N GLU A 29 -10.31 -12.06 -17.34
CA GLU A 29 -10.70 -10.84 -18.05
C GLU A 29 -10.28 -10.85 -19.52
N VAL A 30 -9.24 -11.58 -19.89
CA VAL A 30 -8.60 -11.42 -21.19
C VAL A 30 -8.52 -12.75 -21.96
N ASN A 31 -9.46 -12.95 -22.86
CA ASN A 31 -9.51 -14.15 -23.74
C ASN A 31 -8.68 -14.05 -25.04
N ASN A 32 -7.71 -13.10 -25.18
CA ASN A 32 -7.00 -12.84 -26.43
C ASN A 32 -5.47 -12.83 -26.25
N ASN A 33 -4.72 -12.83 -27.39
CA ASN A 33 -3.24 -12.78 -27.42
C ASN A 33 -2.63 -11.62 -26.57
N LYS A 34 -3.37 -10.57 -26.30
CA LYS A 34 -2.97 -9.50 -25.37
C LYS A 34 -2.82 -9.99 -23.92
N SER A 35 -3.43 -11.11 -23.56
CA SER A 35 -3.32 -11.72 -22.23
C SER A 35 -1.92 -12.24 -21.93
N ILE A 36 -1.22 -12.76 -22.94
CA ILE A 36 0.12 -13.34 -22.75
C ILE A 36 1.11 -12.25 -22.34
N ILE A 37 1.11 -11.10 -23.03
CA ILE A 37 1.99 -9.98 -22.72
C ILE A 37 1.71 -9.46 -21.30
N LEU A 38 0.46 -9.39 -20.92
CA LEU A 38 0.03 -8.95 -19.62
C LEU A 38 0.49 -9.88 -18.50
N VAL A 39 0.32 -11.19 -18.67
CA VAL A 39 0.82 -12.19 -17.72
C VAL A 39 2.34 -12.12 -17.62
N LEU A 40 3.05 -11.93 -18.73
CA LEU A 40 4.50 -11.74 -18.72
C LEU A 40 4.90 -10.49 -17.91
N LEU A 41 4.20 -9.36 -18.07
CA LEU A 41 4.47 -8.16 -17.27
C LEU A 41 4.27 -8.39 -15.78
N ILE A 42 3.20 -9.10 -15.38
CA ILE A 42 2.96 -9.46 -13.98
C ILE A 42 4.07 -10.39 -13.45
N LEU A 43 4.51 -11.35 -14.23
CA LEU A 43 5.62 -12.23 -13.86
C LEU A 43 6.94 -11.46 -13.73
N ILE A 44 7.19 -10.46 -14.58
CA ILE A 44 8.36 -9.57 -14.47
C ILE A 44 8.29 -8.76 -13.15
N ILE A 45 7.14 -8.21 -12.80
CA ILE A 45 6.95 -7.52 -11.51
C ILE A 45 7.31 -8.47 -10.36
N ASN A 46 6.78 -9.69 -10.40
CA ASN A 46 7.05 -10.70 -9.38
C ASN A 46 8.54 -10.97 -9.22
N MET A 47 9.21 -11.28 -10.33
CA MET A 47 10.64 -11.58 -10.32
C MET A 47 11.46 -10.40 -9.78
N THR A 48 11.18 -9.17 -10.24
CA THR A 48 11.91 -7.97 -9.76
C THR A 48 11.75 -7.78 -8.26
N ILE A 49 10.56 -8.04 -7.71
CA ILE A 49 10.27 -7.87 -6.29
C ILE A 49 10.90 -8.98 -5.45
N LEU A 50 10.85 -10.23 -5.90
CA LEU A 50 11.52 -11.33 -5.21
C LEU A 50 13.03 -11.08 -5.16
N PHE A 51 13.66 -10.68 -6.27
CA PHE A 51 15.08 -10.31 -6.28
C PHE A 51 15.36 -9.14 -5.34
N LEU A 52 14.47 -8.13 -5.29
CA LEU A 52 14.60 -6.99 -4.39
C LEU A 52 14.59 -7.43 -2.92
N ILE A 53 13.74 -8.38 -2.52
CA ILE A 53 13.68 -8.87 -1.13
C ILE A 53 14.98 -9.59 -0.73
N TYR A 54 15.61 -10.28 -1.65
CA TYR A 54 16.80 -11.07 -1.36
C TYR A 54 18.13 -10.35 -1.63
N CYS A 55 18.14 -9.24 -2.39
CA CYS A 55 19.37 -8.53 -2.68
C CYS A 55 20.05 -8.02 -1.40
N SER A 56 21.37 -8.17 -1.32
CA SER A 56 22.18 -7.67 -0.21
C SER A 56 22.80 -6.30 -0.50
N SER A 57 22.99 -5.95 -1.78
CA SER A 57 23.65 -4.69 -2.18
C SER A 57 22.65 -3.53 -2.27
N GLN A 58 23.09 -2.33 -1.87
CA GLN A 58 22.29 -1.10 -1.93
C GLN A 58 21.98 -0.66 -3.36
N ILE A 59 22.98 -0.77 -4.24
CA ILE A 59 22.86 -0.35 -5.65
C ILE A 59 21.87 -1.26 -6.38
N ILE A 60 22.00 -2.58 -6.23
CA ILE A 60 21.06 -3.54 -6.84
C ILE A 60 19.65 -3.32 -6.30
N PHE A 61 19.51 -3.06 -4.99
CA PHE A 61 18.21 -2.71 -4.41
C PHE A 61 17.58 -1.51 -5.10
N TYR A 62 18.35 -0.43 -5.30
CA TYR A 62 17.85 0.77 -5.96
C TYR A 62 17.43 0.49 -7.42
N ILE A 63 18.25 -0.24 -8.17
CA ILE A 63 17.94 -0.59 -9.57
C ILE A 63 16.63 -1.38 -9.63
N LEU A 64 16.48 -2.42 -8.82
CA LEU A 64 15.26 -3.23 -8.79
C LEU A 64 14.03 -2.44 -8.31
N PHE A 65 14.24 -1.51 -7.38
CA PHE A 65 13.21 -0.61 -6.88
C PHE A 65 12.65 0.29 -7.98
N GLU A 66 13.49 0.82 -8.88
CA GLU A 66 13.04 1.63 -10.02
C GLU A 66 12.47 0.77 -11.16
N VAL A 67 13.13 -0.33 -11.49
CA VAL A 67 12.69 -1.26 -12.55
C VAL A 67 11.29 -1.80 -12.27
N SER A 68 10.90 -1.97 -11.01
CA SER A 68 9.56 -2.44 -10.63
C SER A 68 8.41 -1.54 -11.09
N VAL A 69 8.67 -0.24 -11.36
CA VAL A 69 7.66 0.72 -11.82
C VAL A 69 7.36 0.58 -13.31
N ILE A 70 8.36 0.15 -14.11
CA ILE A 70 8.25 0.08 -15.58
C ILE A 70 7.12 -0.86 -16.04
N PRO A 71 7.01 -2.10 -15.55
CA PRO A 71 5.91 -2.98 -15.97
C PRO A 71 4.53 -2.43 -15.60
N ILE A 72 4.40 -1.78 -14.43
CA ILE A 72 3.12 -1.17 -14.02
C ILE A 72 2.75 -0.01 -14.93
N PHE A 73 3.73 0.83 -15.31
CA PHE A 73 3.52 1.87 -16.31
C PHE A 73 2.99 1.28 -17.63
N LEU A 74 3.60 0.20 -18.13
CA LEU A 74 3.16 -0.49 -19.35
C LEU A 74 1.75 -1.10 -19.20
N ILE A 75 1.41 -1.61 -18.03
CA ILE A 75 0.08 -2.12 -17.74
C ILE A 75 -0.96 -1.00 -17.78
N ILE A 76 -0.68 0.16 -17.19
CA ILE A 76 -1.61 1.29 -17.18
C ILE A 76 -1.81 1.84 -18.60
N THR A 77 -0.72 2.07 -19.33
CA THR A 77 -0.77 2.63 -20.70
C THR A 77 -1.39 1.68 -21.70
N GLY A 78 -1.13 0.38 -21.59
CA GLY A 78 -1.61 -0.65 -22.53
C GLY A 78 -3.07 -1.04 -22.32
N TRP A 79 -3.49 -1.20 -21.06
CA TRP A 79 -4.79 -1.81 -20.70
C TRP A 79 -5.70 -0.91 -19.84
N GLY A 80 -5.32 0.35 -19.58
CA GLY A 80 -6.20 1.31 -18.89
C GLY A 80 -7.48 1.58 -19.69
N TYR A 81 -8.61 1.79 -18.99
CA TYR A 81 -9.92 1.90 -19.62
C TYR A 81 -10.20 3.26 -20.28
N GLN A 82 -9.66 4.35 -19.74
CA GLN A 82 -9.97 5.71 -20.19
C GLN A 82 -8.78 6.37 -20.91
N PRO A 83 -9.01 7.39 -21.75
CA PRO A 83 -7.92 8.11 -22.42
C PRO A 83 -6.96 8.81 -21.45
N GLU A 84 -7.42 9.16 -20.25
CA GLU A 84 -6.61 9.76 -19.17
C GLU A 84 -5.53 8.84 -18.59
N ARG A 85 -5.53 7.55 -18.98
CA ARG A 85 -4.52 6.57 -18.57
C ARG A 85 -3.08 7.01 -18.84
N LEU A 86 -2.85 7.77 -19.92
CA LEU A 86 -1.52 8.28 -20.25
C LEU A 86 -1.05 9.32 -19.21
N SER A 87 -1.90 10.29 -18.87
CA SER A 87 -1.58 11.30 -17.88
C SER A 87 -1.36 10.68 -16.48
N ALA A 88 -2.11 9.65 -16.13
CA ALA A 88 -1.97 8.92 -14.88
C ALA A 88 -0.65 8.12 -14.83
N ALA A 89 -0.28 7.46 -15.93
CA ALA A 89 0.97 6.71 -16.05
C ALA A 89 2.19 7.64 -16.01
N TYR A 90 2.14 8.78 -16.70
CA TYR A 90 3.20 9.79 -16.62
C TYR A 90 3.33 10.40 -15.23
N ALA A 91 2.20 10.66 -14.54
CA ALA A 91 2.25 11.12 -13.16
C ALA A 91 2.98 10.12 -12.25
N LEU A 92 2.69 8.81 -12.38
CA LEU A 92 3.35 7.77 -11.60
C LEU A 92 4.87 7.79 -11.81
N ILE A 93 5.34 7.80 -13.07
CA ILE A 93 6.78 7.83 -13.38
C ILE A 93 7.42 9.13 -12.91
N PHE A 94 6.79 10.28 -13.20
CA PHE A 94 7.35 11.58 -12.85
C PHE A 94 7.59 11.71 -11.35
N TYR A 95 6.56 11.40 -10.52
CA TYR A 95 6.71 11.46 -9.08
C TYR A 95 7.77 10.46 -8.56
N THR A 96 7.77 9.23 -9.06
CA THR A 96 8.75 8.22 -8.58
C THR A 96 10.17 8.60 -8.95
N ILE A 97 10.47 8.99 -10.18
CA ILE A 97 11.82 9.35 -10.60
C ILE A 97 12.31 10.64 -9.92
N LEU A 98 11.45 11.68 -9.81
CA LEU A 98 11.83 12.94 -9.20
C LEU A 98 12.38 12.79 -7.79
N PHE A 99 11.76 11.92 -6.99
CA PHE A 99 12.16 11.73 -5.60
C PHE A 99 13.17 10.60 -5.40
N SER A 100 13.27 9.65 -6.32
CA SER A 100 14.27 8.60 -6.26
C SER A 100 15.63 9.04 -6.79
N PHE A 101 15.69 10.08 -7.61
CA PHE A 101 16.97 10.62 -8.09
C PHE A 101 17.89 11.11 -6.95
N PRO A 102 17.42 11.87 -5.94
CA PRO A 102 18.23 12.19 -4.77
C PRO A 102 18.70 10.94 -4.00
N LEU A 103 17.89 9.89 -3.94
CA LEU A 103 18.21 8.65 -3.25
C LEU A 103 19.46 7.96 -3.85
N ILE A 104 19.58 7.88 -5.19
CA ILE A 104 20.78 7.28 -5.81
C ILE A 104 22.03 8.07 -5.51
N ILE A 105 21.95 9.41 -5.50
CA ILE A 105 23.07 10.27 -5.17
C ILE A 105 23.59 9.95 -3.76
N VAL A 106 22.67 9.77 -2.81
CA VAL A 106 23.03 9.44 -1.43
C VAL A 106 23.63 8.04 -1.35
N ILE A 107 23.09 7.04 -2.08
CA ILE A 107 23.66 5.68 -2.12
C ILE A 107 25.09 5.70 -2.66
N ILE A 108 25.35 6.44 -3.73
CA ILE A 108 26.69 6.57 -4.31
C ILE A 108 27.63 7.30 -3.33
N PHE A 109 27.14 8.31 -2.63
CA PHE A 109 27.91 9.05 -1.65
C PHE A 109 28.30 8.19 -0.44
N THR A 110 27.35 7.44 0.13
CA THR A 110 27.63 6.50 1.23
C THR A 110 28.60 5.41 0.80
N PHE A 111 28.46 4.89 -0.43
CA PHE A 111 29.39 3.92 -0.98
C PHE A 111 30.83 4.45 -1.07
N LYS A 112 31.00 5.72 -1.47
CA LYS A 112 32.35 6.34 -1.57
C LYS A 112 33.00 6.60 -0.21
N ILE A 113 32.21 7.00 0.79
CA ILE A 113 32.74 7.32 2.12
C ILE A 113 33.09 6.04 2.88
N ASP A 114 32.20 5.06 2.87
CA ASP A 114 32.25 3.92 3.76
C ASP A 114 32.83 2.67 3.07
N LEU A 115 33.01 2.70 1.73
CA LEU A 115 33.36 1.53 0.89
C LEU A 115 32.43 0.32 1.13
N ILE A 116 31.26 0.55 1.73
CA ILE A 116 30.31 -0.47 2.15
C ILE A 116 29.15 -0.51 1.16
N ASN A 117 29.08 -1.57 0.37
CA ASN A 117 27.96 -1.79 -0.54
C ASN A 117 26.91 -2.73 0.07
N GLU A 118 27.23 -3.44 1.13
CA GLU A 118 26.34 -4.40 1.75
C GLU A 118 25.41 -3.77 2.78
N LEU A 119 24.11 -4.00 2.62
CA LEU A 119 23.08 -3.53 3.57
C LEU A 119 23.28 -4.07 4.99
N ARG A 120 23.91 -5.23 5.14
CA ARG A 120 24.21 -5.83 6.45
C ARG A 120 25.35 -5.16 7.18
N ALA A 121 26.34 -4.66 6.45
CA ALA A 121 27.51 -4.00 7.04
C ALA A 121 27.16 -2.61 7.61
N LEU A 122 26.11 -1.97 7.10
CA LEU A 122 25.64 -0.67 7.60
C LEU A 122 25.24 -0.70 9.08
N THR A 123 24.71 -1.83 9.56
CA THR A 123 24.31 -1.97 10.98
C THR A 123 25.49 -1.92 11.93
N TRP A 124 26.66 -2.33 11.49
CA TRP A 124 27.89 -2.31 12.28
C TRP A 124 28.54 -0.92 12.26
N TYR A 125 28.47 -0.23 11.12
CA TYR A 125 29.17 1.04 10.92
C TYR A 125 28.48 2.20 11.64
N SER A 126 27.16 2.25 11.68
CA SER A 126 26.40 3.30 12.38
C SER A 126 26.69 3.36 13.90
N CYS A 127 27.15 2.25 14.48
CA CYS A 127 27.53 2.18 15.90
C CYS A 127 28.90 2.80 16.19
N TYR A 128 29.78 2.91 15.19
CA TYR A 128 31.19 3.29 15.40
C TYR A 128 31.57 4.72 14.99
N THR A 129 30.79 5.36 14.12
CA THR A 129 31.18 6.65 13.53
C THR A 129 30.18 7.76 13.81
N ASN A 130 30.30 8.43 14.96
CA ASN A 130 29.61 9.69 15.22
C ASN A 130 30.55 10.81 15.72
N PRO A 131 31.48 11.33 14.90
CA PRO A 131 32.08 12.62 15.21
C PRO A 131 31.04 13.74 15.00
N ALA A 132 30.90 14.61 16.00
CA ALA A 132 29.89 15.66 16.06
C ALA A 132 29.87 16.57 14.80
N ASN A 133 30.97 16.74 14.12
CA ASN A 133 31.11 17.58 12.93
C ASN A 133 30.48 16.99 11.64
N GLN A 134 30.21 15.68 11.59
CA GLN A 134 29.56 15.05 10.42
C GLN A 134 28.04 14.97 10.57
N ARG A 135 27.50 15.33 11.72
CA ARG A 135 26.06 15.21 12.02
C ARG A 135 25.15 15.97 11.03
N TYR A 136 25.57 17.14 10.56
CA TYR A 136 24.81 17.94 9.58
C TYR A 136 24.73 17.25 8.21
N ILE A 137 25.83 16.67 7.74
CA ILE A 137 25.85 15.97 6.44
C ILE A 137 24.96 14.75 6.50
N TYR A 138 25.04 13.94 7.57
CA TYR A 138 24.18 12.78 7.73
C TYR A 138 22.70 13.14 7.88
N ASN A 139 22.37 14.26 8.49
CA ASN A 139 20.99 14.75 8.55
C ASN A 139 20.43 15.09 7.17
N ILE A 140 21.19 15.76 6.32
CA ILE A 140 20.78 16.08 4.95
C ILE A 140 20.64 14.80 4.13
N LEU A 141 21.60 13.90 4.22
CA LEU A 141 21.56 12.62 3.51
C LEU A 141 20.34 11.79 3.92
N SER A 142 20.00 11.75 5.20
CA SER A 142 18.84 11.00 5.69
C SER A 142 17.50 11.57 5.23
N ILE A 143 17.38 12.90 5.03
CA ILE A 143 16.19 13.52 4.43
C ILE A 143 15.99 13.03 3.00
N PHE A 144 17.04 12.99 2.20
CA PHE A 144 16.99 12.48 0.82
C PHE A 144 16.68 10.99 0.77
N PHE A 145 17.22 10.20 1.69
CA PHE A 145 16.88 8.78 1.84
C PHE A 145 15.40 8.58 2.12
N ILE A 146 14.90 9.22 3.15
CA ILE A 146 13.49 9.12 3.54
C ILE A 146 12.59 9.61 2.41
N GLY A 147 12.95 10.73 1.76
CA GLY A 147 12.18 11.31 0.67
C GLY A 147 11.93 10.34 -0.48
N GLY A 148 12.95 9.60 -0.92
CA GLY A 148 12.83 8.61 -1.99
C GLY A 148 11.86 7.47 -1.68
N PHE A 149 11.75 7.07 -0.41
CA PHE A 149 10.81 6.03 0.02
C PHE A 149 9.41 6.59 0.31
N LEU A 150 9.31 7.82 0.82
CA LEU A 150 8.03 8.48 1.14
C LEU A 150 7.18 8.80 -0.10
N VAL A 151 7.73 8.74 -1.29
CA VAL A 151 6.95 8.84 -2.53
C VAL A 151 6.21 7.55 -2.83
N LYS A 152 6.88 6.40 -2.68
CA LYS A 152 6.23 5.09 -2.86
C LYS A 152 5.32 4.75 -1.68
N ILE A 153 5.66 5.21 -0.45
CA ILE A 153 4.73 5.27 0.67
C ILE A 153 4.08 6.66 0.63
N PRO A 154 2.93 6.84 -0.03
CA PRO A 154 2.44 8.17 -0.35
C PRO A 154 2.12 8.98 0.91
N ILE A 155 3.03 9.89 1.29
CA ILE A 155 2.76 10.86 2.34
C ILE A 155 1.90 12.00 1.78
N TYR A 156 1.15 12.66 2.65
CA TYR A 156 0.37 13.84 2.31
C TYR A 156 1.24 14.87 1.56
N LEU A 157 0.70 15.54 0.58
CA LEU A 157 1.29 16.41 -0.45
C LEU A 157 1.88 15.64 -1.66
N ILE A 158 2.52 14.50 -1.48
CA ILE A 158 3.17 13.75 -2.55
C ILE A 158 2.29 12.59 -3.05
N HIS A 159 1.13 12.36 -2.42
CA HIS A 159 0.22 11.23 -2.71
C HIS A 159 -0.62 11.37 -3.98
N LEU A 160 -0.62 12.53 -4.65
CA LEU A 160 -1.56 12.84 -5.75
C LEU A 160 -1.46 11.92 -6.97
N TRP A 161 -0.32 11.29 -7.18
CA TRP A 161 -0.13 10.31 -8.24
C TRP A 161 -0.92 9.02 -8.00
N LEU A 162 -1.12 8.64 -6.73
CA LEU A 162 -1.70 7.36 -6.35
C LEU A 162 -3.19 7.25 -6.74
N PRO A 163 -4.09 8.20 -6.41
CA PRO A 163 -5.47 8.11 -6.86
C PRO A 163 -5.59 8.08 -8.39
N LYS A 164 -4.79 8.90 -9.11
CA LYS A 164 -4.78 8.92 -10.57
C LYS A 164 -4.38 7.56 -11.16
N ALA A 165 -3.27 6.99 -10.66
CA ALA A 165 -2.79 5.70 -11.12
C ALA A 165 -3.79 4.57 -10.85
N HIS A 166 -4.41 4.51 -9.65
CA HIS A 166 -5.38 3.47 -9.30
C HIS A 166 -6.70 3.57 -10.08
N VAL A 167 -7.16 4.78 -10.33
CA VAL A 167 -8.42 4.99 -11.04
C VAL A 167 -8.32 4.48 -12.47
N GLU A 168 -7.22 4.80 -13.15
CA GLU A 168 -7.02 4.45 -14.56
C GLU A 168 -6.40 3.06 -14.76
N ALA A 169 -5.80 2.47 -13.73
CA ALA A 169 -5.27 1.12 -13.82
C ALA A 169 -6.38 0.09 -14.04
N PRO A 170 -6.13 -0.94 -14.89
CA PRO A 170 -6.96 -2.11 -14.93
C PRO A 170 -6.92 -2.83 -13.57
N VAL A 171 -7.80 -3.80 -13.36
CA VAL A 171 -7.98 -4.43 -12.03
C VAL A 171 -6.73 -5.08 -11.51
N TYR A 172 -6.10 -5.91 -12.33
CA TYR A 172 -4.84 -6.58 -11.98
C TYR A 172 -3.72 -5.56 -11.72
N GLY A 173 -3.66 -4.46 -12.48
CA GLY A 173 -2.73 -3.37 -12.21
C GLY A 173 -3.01 -2.68 -10.87
N SER A 174 -4.27 -2.47 -10.50
CA SER A 174 -4.62 -1.88 -9.20
C SER A 174 -4.36 -2.84 -8.03
N ILE A 175 -4.52 -4.16 -8.21
CA ILE A 175 -4.17 -5.19 -7.22
C ILE A 175 -2.66 -5.19 -6.97
N GLU A 176 -1.84 -5.21 -8.03
CA GLU A 176 -0.38 -5.18 -7.94
C GLU A 176 0.13 -3.87 -7.31
N LEU A 177 -0.42 -2.75 -7.72
CA LEU A 177 -0.04 -1.44 -7.21
C LEU A 177 -0.38 -1.31 -5.72
N ALA A 178 -1.61 -1.67 -5.32
CA ALA A 178 -2.06 -1.62 -3.92
C ALA A 178 -1.39 -2.70 -3.06
N GLY A 179 -1.30 -3.92 -3.57
CA GLY A 179 -0.83 -5.07 -2.81
C GLY A 179 0.68 -5.09 -2.61
N ILE A 180 1.44 -4.68 -3.61
CA ILE A 180 2.89 -4.92 -3.67
C ILE A 180 3.68 -3.63 -3.80
N LEU A 181 3.42 -2.78 -4.79
CA LEU A 181 4.28 -1.64 -5.11
C LEU A 181 4.36 -0.63 -3.95
N LEU A 182 3.24 -0.32 -3.30
CA LEU A 182 3.23 0.56 -2.13
C LEU A 182 4.08 0.02 -0.97
N LYS A 183 4.20 -1.31 -0.85
CA LYS A 183 4.97 -1.96 0.24
C LYS A 183 6.46 -1.91 0.00
N LEU A 184 6.92 -1.73 -1.24
CA LEU A 184 8.34 -1.59 -1.56
C LEU A 184 8.98 -0.38 -0.85
N GLY A 185 8.25 0.72 -0.70
CA GLY A 185 8.72 1.86 0.08
C GLY A 185 8.97 1.50 1.55
N GLY A 186 8.06 0.73 2.17
CA GLY A 186 8.23 0.25 3.55
C GLY A 186 9.40 -0.72 3.71
N ILE A 187 9.56 -1.64 2.76
CA ILE A 187 10.72 -2.55 2.72
C ILE A 187 12.02 -1.76 2.61
N GLY A 188 12.04 -0.71 1.78
CA GLY A 188 13.17 0.18 1.66
C GLY A 188 13.50 0.89 2.97
N LEU A 189 12.51 1.51 3.62
CA LEU A 189 12.72 2.15 4.92
C LEU A 189 13.30 1.18 5.94
N ILE A 190 12.77 -0.03 6.06
CA ILE A 190 13.25 -1.05 7.01
C ILE A 190 14.72 -1.38 6.76
N ARG A 191 15.15 -1.47 5.51
CA ARG A 191 16.53 -1.85 5.16
C ARG A 191 17.54 -0.75 5.40
N PHE A 192 17.11 0.50 5.21
CA PHE A 192 17.98 1.66 5.35
C PHE A 192 17.87 2.36 6.71
N ILE A 193 17.16 1.77 7.69
CA ILE A 193 17.09 2.26 9.08
C ILE A 193 18.47 2.67 9.63
N PRO A 194 19.55 1.87 9.47
CA PRO A 194 20.82 2.20 10.06
C PRO A 194 21.45 3.48 9.53
N LEU A 195 21.08 3.90 8.31
CA LEU A 195 21.57 5.15 7.69
C LEU A 195 20.70 6.36 8.05
N ILE A 196 19.51 6.14 8.56
CA ILE A 196 18.62 7.21 8.96
C ILE A 196 19.01 7.62 10.39
N SER A 197 19.77 8.70 10.51
CA SER A 197 20.08 9.28 11.82
C SER A 197 18.80 9.83 12.49
N PRO A 198 18.74 9.90 13.82
CA PRO A 198 17.68 10.62 14.51
C PRO A 198 17.67 12.09 14.09
N LEU A 199 16.78 12.43 13.19
CA LEU A 199 16.65 13.74 12.57
C LEU A 199 15.95 14.71 13.51
N THR A 200 16.37 15.95 13.50
CA THR A 200 15.61 17.07 14.09
C THR A 200 14.25 17.30 13.40
N PHE A 201 14.08 16.75 12.18
CA PHE A 201 12.85 16.85 11.38
C PHE A 201 11.88 15.67 11.54
N ILE A 202 12.19 14.67 12.38
CA ILE A 202 11.32 13.49 12.57
C ILE A 202 9.94 13.91 13.05
N ASP A 203 9.88 14.79 14.05
CA ASP A 203 8.62 15.29 14.62
C ASP A 203 7.77 16.02 13.57
N LEU A 204 8.43 16.75 12.66
CA LEU A 204 7.75 17.44 11.56
C LEU A 204 7.17 16.43 10.57
N ILE A 205 7.89 15.37 10.21
CA ILE A 205 7.40 14.34 9.29
C ILE A 205 6.26 13.56 9.93
N ILE A 206 6.35 13.23 11.22
CA ILE A 206 5.29 12.55 11.97
C ILE A 206 4.05 13.44 12.04
N SER A 207 4.19 14.72 12.40
CA SER A 207 3.08 15.66 12.49
C SER A 207 2.41 15.89 11.13
N LEU A 208 3.20 16.06 10.05
CA LEU A 208 2.71 16.18 8.69
C LEU A 208 1.93 14.92 8.26
N SER A 209 2.44 13.74 8.60
CA SER A 209 1.80 12.48 8.27
C SER A 209 0.44 12.34 8.95
N ILE A 210 0.34 12.67 10.23
CA ILE A 210 -0.91 12.60 11.02
C ILE A 210 -1.92 13.66 10.56
N PHE A 211 -1.46 14.88 10.30
CA PHE A 211 -2.30 15.93 9.72
C PHE A 211 -2.86 15.50 8.35
N GLY A 212 -1.99 14.99 7.49
CA GLY A 212 -2.37 14.46 6.19
C GLY A 212 -3.40 13.34 6.26
N ARG A 213 -3.31 12.48 7.28
CA ARG A 213 -4.30 11.43 7.55
C ARG A 213 -5.72 11.99 7.73
N ILE A 214 -5.87 13.12 8.43
CA ILE A 214 -7.18 13.76 8.61
C ILE A 214 -7.66 14.36 7.30
N MET A 215 -6.81 15.13 6.63
CA MET A 215 -7.17 15.81 5.39
C MET A 215 -7.64 14.84 4.32
N VAL A 216 -6.90 13.73 4.12
CA VAL A 216 -7.26 12.70 3.15
C VAL A 216 -8.60 12.02 3.52
N ARG A 217 -8.88 11.80 4.82
CA ARG A 217 -10.16 11.23 5.26
C ARG A 217 -11.36 12.13 4.98
N VAL A 218 -11.20 13.43 5.18
CA VAL A 218 -12.25 14.41 4.83
C VAL A 218 -12.53 14.33 3.32
N VAL A 219 -11.49 14.25 2.51
CA VAL A 219 -11.63 14.08 1.06
C VAL A 219 -12.31 12.75 0.70
N CYS A 220 -12.07 11.66 1.45
CA CYS A 220 -12.77 10.38 1.23
C CYS A 220 -14.29 10.49 1.46
N VAL A 221 -14.73 11.28 2.44
CA VAL A 221 -16.17 11.46 2.73
C VAL A 221 -16.88 12.24 1.61
N THR A 222 -16.19 13.18 0.97
CA THR A 222 -16.79 14.05 -0.07
C THR A 222 -16.77 13.46 -1.47
N ASN A 223 -15.95 12.42 -1.72
CA ASN A 223 -15.85 11.79 -3.04
C ASN A 223 -17.00 10.83 -3.31
N THR A 224 -17.39 10.75 -4.58
CA THR A 224 -18.42 9.84 -5.08
C THR A 224 -17.87 8.66 -5.87
N ASP A 225 -16.61 8.69 -6.28
CA ASP A 225 -15.96 7.62 -7.03
C ASP A 225 -15.41 6.52 -6.13
N ILE A 226 -15.89 5.29 -6.27
CA ILE A 226 -15.51 4.12 -5.46
C ILE A 226 -14.00 3.89 -5.52
N LYS A 227 -13.38 3.90 -6.71
CA LYS A 227 -11.94 3.66 -6.86
C LYS A 227 -11.09 4.75 -6.20
N VAL A 228 -11.52 6.02 -6.28
CA VAL A 228 -10.84 7.15 -5.62
C VAL A 228 -10.88 6.99 -4.10
N ILE A 229 -12.05 6.67 -3.54
CA ILE A 229 -12.21 6.47 -2.10
C ILE A 229 -11.30 5.34 -1.59
N ILE A 230 -11.26 4.21 -2.29
CA ILE A 230 -10.42 3.07 -1.93
C ILE A 230 -8.93 3.45 -2.03
N ALA A 231 -8.53 4.17 -3.08
CA ALA A 231 -7.14 4.61 -3.24
C ALA A 231 -6.72 5.59 -2.14
N LEU A 232 -7.55 6.56 -1.80
CA LEU A 232 -7.29 7.50 -0.72
C LEU A 232 -7.30 6.83 0.66
N SER A 233 -8.18 5.85 0.89
CA SER A 233 -8.19 5.08 2.13
C SER A 233 -6.87 4.33 2.35
N SER A 234 -6.22 3.87 1.27
CA SER A 234 -4.90 3.25 1.37
C SER A 234 -3.83 4.23 1.87
N VAL A 235 -3.86 5.50 1.43
CA VAL A 235 -2.97 6.56 1.94
C VAL A 235 -3.15 6.75 3.44
N VAL A 236 -4.40 6.76 3.90
CA VAL A 236 -4.74 6.92 5.33
C VAL A 236 -4.12 5.84 6.22
N HIS A 237 -4.16 4.57 5.77
CA HIS A 237 -3.62 3.45 6.55
C HIS A 237 -2.09 3.39 6.49
N ILE A 238 -1.49 3.77 5.36
CA ILE A 238 -0.04 3.76 5.18
C ILE A 238 0.66 4.80 6.08
N VAL A 239 0.01 5.89 6.45
CA VAL A 239 0.53 6.83 7.46
C VAL A 239 0.83 6.15 8.79
N MET A 240 0.04 5.12 9.18
CA MET A 240 0.30 4.31 10.37
C MET A 240 1.51 3.37 10.24
N VAL A 241 2.12 3.32 9.06
CA VAL A 241 3.42 2.68 8.84
C VAL A 241 4.55 3.68 9.10
N ILE A 242 4.44 4.89 8.55
CA ILE A 242 5.50 5.90 8.57
C ILE A 242 5.74 6.42 9.99
N ALA A 243 4.67 6.81 10.69
CA ALA A 243 4.81 7.47 12.00
C ALA A 243 5.47 6.57 13.06
N PRO A 244 5.05 5.29 13.30
CA PRO A 244 5.74 4.42 14.24
C PRO A 244 7.14 4.06 13.76
N PHE A 245 7.35 3.91 12.45
CA PHE A 245 8.64 3.57 11.88
C PHE A 245 9.71 4.60 12.26
N LEU A 246 9.39 5.89 12.18
CA LEU A 246 10.30 6.98 12.50
C LEU A 246 10.60 7.14 14.01
N ILE A 247 9.92 6.41 14.89
CA ILE A 247 10.22 6.37 16.33
C ILE A 247 11.47 5.51 16.66
N PHE A 248 11.97 4.72 15.69
CA PHE A 248 13.19 3.88 15.80
C PHE A 248 13.22 2.89 16.97
N ASN A 249 12.07 2.43 17.45
CA ASN A 249 11.99 1.39 18.46
C ASN A 249 11.66 0.03 17.81
N ASN A 250 12.25 -1.07 18.29
CA ASN A 250 12.00 -2.41 17.73
C ASN A 250 10.51 -2.75 17.65
N LEU A 251 9.75 -2.45 18.70
CA LEU A 251 8.29 -2.66 18.69
C LEU A 251 7.56 -1.77 17.69
N SER A 252 8.00 -0.54 17.47
CA SER A 252 7.39 0.37 16.51
C SER A 252 7.68 -0.06 15.06
N ILE A 253 8.86 -0.59 14.80
CA ILE A 253 9.21 -1.18 13.50
C ILE A 253 8.35 -2.42 13.23
N LEU A 254 8.19 -3.29 14.23
CA LEU A 254 7.32 -4.48 14.14
C LEU A 254 5.87 -4.08 13.81
N THR A 255 5.32 -3.07 14.49
CA THR A 255 3.96 -2.59 14.20
C THR A 255 3.82 -2.07 12.77
N SER A 256 4.82 -1.36 12.27
CA SER A 256 4.84 -0.87 10.88
C SER A 256 4.82 -2.03 9.86
N ILE A 257 5.58 -3.10 10.11
CA ILE A 257 5.60 -4.30 9.28
C ILE A 257 4.23 -4.99 9.28
N LEU A 258 3.61 -5.12 10.45
CA LEU A 258 2.28 -5.72 10.57
C LEU A 258 1.22 -4.93 9.78
N VAL A 259 1.24 -3.60 9.86
CA VAL A 259 0.33 -2.75 9.07
C VAL A 259 0.57 -2.92 7.57
N ILE A 260 1.82 -2.97 7.11
CA ILE A 260 2.17 -3.19 5.69
C ILE A 260 1.52 -4.47 5.17
N VAL A 261 1.68 -5.56 5.90
CA VAL A 261 1.22 -6.89 5.49
C VAL A 261 -0.31 -6.98 5.49
N THR A 262 -0.95 -6.55 6.57
CA THR A 262 -2.40 -6.63 6.71
C THR A 262 -3.13 -5.75 5.69
N HIS A 263 -2.57 -4.56 5.43
CA HIS A 263 -3.08 -3.65 4.43
C HIS A 263 -2.92 -4.22 3.00
N ALA A 264 -1.90 -5.02 2.72
CA ALA A 264 -1.68 -5.60 1.39
C ALA A 264 -2.88 -6.44 0.92
N PHE A 265 -3.35 -7.35 1.76
CA PHE A 265 -4.49 -8.22 1.45
C PHE A 265 -5.83 -7.48 1.46
N GLY A 266 -6.02 -6.57 2.41
CA GLY A 266 -7.27 -5.81 2.51
C GLY A 266 -7.49 -4.91 1.30
N SER A 267 -6.48 -4.11 0.94
CA SER A 267 -6.59 -3.17 -0.18
C SER A 267 -6.76 -3.87 -1.53
N SER A 268 -5.99 -4.93 -1.81
CA SER A 268 -6.12 -5.68 -3.05
C SER A 268 -7.50 -6.34 -3.20
N GLY A 269 -8.05 -6.89 -2.12
CA GLY A 269 -9.40 -7.47 -2.12
C GLY A 269 -10.50 -6.44 -2.36
N ILE A 270 -10.40 -5.25 -1.77
CA ILE A 270 -11.39 -4.18 -2.00
C ILE A 270 -11.33 -3.67 -3.44
N PHE A 271 -10.16 -3.49 -4.04
CA PHE A 271 -10.03 -3.12 -5.44
C PHE A 271 -10.63 -4.16 -6.38
N PHE A 272 -10.48 -5.44 -6.06
CA PHE A 272 -11.10 -6.51 -6.84
C PHE A 272 -12.63 -6.47 -6.75
N MET A 273 -13.20 -6.25 -5.58
CA MET A 273 -14.66 -6.12 -5.42
C MET A 273 -15.20 -4.87 -6.13
N ALA A 274 -14.50 -3.74 -6.06
CA ALA A 274 -14.85 -2.54 -6.80
C ALA A 274 -14.91 -2.78 -8.32
N PHE A 275 -14.06 -3.66 -8.83
CA PHE A 275 -14.12 -4.09 -10.22
C PHE A 275 -15.37 -4.92 -10.52
N ILE A 276 -15.74 -5.85 -9.65
CA ILE A 276 -16.96 -6.63 -9.83
C ILE A 276 -18.17 -5.68 -9.97
N PHE A 277 -18.23 -4.61 -9.18
CA PHE A 277 -19.28 -3.61 -9.31
C PHE A 277 -19.18 -2.83 -10.62
N TYR A 278 -17.97 -2.41 -10.98
CA TYR A 278 -17.72 -1.71 -12.25
C TYR A 278 -18.10 -2.55 -13.48
N SER A 279 -17.77 -3.84 -13.48
CA SER A 279 -18.06 -4.73 -14.62
C SER A 279 -19.58 -4.90 -14.90
N ARG A 280 -20.41 -4.61 -13.90
CA ARG A 280 -21.86 -4.67 -14.01
C ARG A 280 -22.48 -3.35 -14.44
N SER A 281 -22.05 -2.26 -13.83
CA SER A 281 -22.65 -0.95 -14.03
C SER A 281 -21.95 -0.10 -15.09
N PHE A 282 -20.70 -0.48 -15.47
CA PHE A 282 -19.77 0.33 -16.27
C PHE A 282 -19.56 1.74 -15.71
N SER A 283 -19.88 1.93 -14.43
CA SER A 283 -19.73 3.19 -13.70
C SER A 283 -18.99 2.99 -12.39
N ARG A 284 -18.16 3.97 -12.04
CA ARG A 284 -17.42 4.03 -10.76
C ARG A 284 -18.17 4.82 -9.69
N ASN A 285 -19.27 5.48 -10.07
CA ASN A 285 -20.01 6.36 -9.18
C ASN A 285 -20.82 5.57 -8.15
N LEU A 286 -20.71 5.94 -6.86
CA LEU A 286 -21.49 5.39 -5.75
C LEU A 286 -23.01 5.51 -5.97
N LEU A 287 -23.45 6.60 -6.61
CA LEU A 287 -24.87 6.85 -6.82
C LEU A 287 -25.51 5.89 -7.83
N VAL A 288 -24.71 5.36 -8.76
CA VAL A 288 -25.16 4.37 -9.76
C VAL A 288 -25.11 2.95 -9.18
N ASN A 289 -24.10 2.66 -8.37
CA ASN A 289 -23.88 1.34 -7.78
C ASN A 289 -24.64 1.16 -6.44
N LYS A 290 -25.97 1.27 -6.47
CA LYS A 290 -26.83 1.10 -5.29
C LYS A 290 -27.62 -0.21 -5.33
N GLY A 291 -28.07 -0.67 -4.15
CA GLY A 291 -29.03 -1.78 -4.03
C GLY A 291 -28.47 -3.15 -4.41
N ILE A 292 -27.15 -3.38 -4.25
CA ILE A 292 -26.51 -4.65 -4.61
C ILE A 292 -27.00 -5.80 -3.72
N LEU A 293 -27.38 -5.51 -2.46
CA LEU A 293 -27.85 -6.50 -1.50
C LEU A 293 -29.04 -7.31 -2.01
N GLY A 294 -29.93 -6.68 -2.76
CA GLY A 294 -31.17 -7.34 -3.19
C GLY A 294 -31.01 -8.44 -4.23
N PHE A 295 -29.87 -8.53 -4.91
CA PHE A 295 -29.68 -9.53 -5.97
C PHE A 295 -28.44 -10.40 -5.86
N ASP A 296 -27.43 -9.97 -5.12
CA ASP A 296 -26.18 -10.72 -4.91
C ASP A 296 -25.75 -10.66 -3.44
N PRO A 297 -26.47 -11.37 -2.55
CA PRO A 297 -26.18 -11.31 -1.12
C PRO A 297 -24.81 -11.86 -0.75
N LEU A 298 -24.27 -12.80 -1.54
CA LEU A 298 -22.98 -13.42 -1.26
C LEU A 298 -21.81 -12.42 -1.52
N SER A 299 -21.87 -11.69 -2.61
CA SER A 299 -20.89 -10.63 -2.88
C SER A 299 -20.96 -9.49 -1.85
N THR A 300 -22.14 -9.18 -1.35
CA THR A 300 -22.33 -8.16 -0.31
C THR A 300 -21.74 -8.58 1.02
N MET A 301 -21.86 -9.84 1.39
CA MET A 301 -21.20 -10.37 2.59
C MET A 301 -19.67 -10.31 2.48
N ILE A 302 -19.11 -10.71 1.34
CA ILE A 302 -17.67 -10.63 1.11
C ILE A 302 -17.21 -9.17 1.16
N TRP A 303 -17.95 -8.25 0.52
CA TRP A 303 -17.67 -6.82 0.54
C TRP A 303 -17.67 -6.25 1.96
N MET A 304 -18.67 -6.61 2.78
CA MET A 304 -18.73 -6.22 4.17
C MET A 304 -17.49 -6.69 4.94
N PHE A 305 -17.10 -7.96 4.79
CA PHE A 305 -15.94 -8.49 5.47
C PHE A 305 -14.63 -7.83 5.04
N LEU A 306 -14.47 -7.46 3.78
CA LEU A 306 -13.30 -6.74 3.29
C LEU A 306 -13.25 -5.30 3.81
N ILE A 307 -14.38 -4.59 3.84
CA ILE A 307 -14.47 -3.24 4.42
C ILE A 307 -14.16 -3.28 5.92
N ILE A 308 -14.75 -4.22 6.67
CA ILE A 308 -14.45 -4.44 8.09
C ILE A 308 -12.94 -4.72 8.27
N ALA A 309 -12.28 -5.39 7.33
CA ALA A 309 -10.84 -5.60 7.36
C ALA A 309 -10.05 -4.31 7.28
N CYS A 310 -10.52 -3.34 6.51
CA CYS A 310 -9.86 -2.05 6.35
C CYS A 310 -10.17 -1.08 7.49
N ILE A 311 -11.36 -1.18 8.10
CA ILE A 311 -11.75 -0.34 9.26
C ILE A 311 -10.97 -0.72 10.53
N SER A 312 -10.21 -1.81 10.51
CA SER A 312 -9.55 -2.33 11.71
C SER A 312 -10.54 -2.74 12.81
N ALA A 313 -11.66 -3.39 12.42
CA ALA A 313 -12.62 -3.91 13.39
C ALA A 313 -12.23 -5.33 13.87
N PRO A 314 -12.57 -5.70 15.14
CA PRO A 314 -12.29 -7.03 15.65
C PRO A 314 -13.07 -8.10 14.84
N PRO A 315 -12.55 -9.33 14.67
CA PRO A 315 -11.36 -9.96 15.26
C PRO A 315 -10.14 -9.97 14.29
N ARG A 316 -9.59 -8.85 13.86
CA ARG A 316 -8.57 -8.82 12.81
C ARG A 316 -7.22 -8.29 13.26
N ILE A 317 -6.17 -8.76 12.59
CA ILE A 317 -4.77 -8.35 12.80
C ILE A 317 -4.58 -6.86 12.59
N ASN A 318 -5.27 -6.28 11.62
CA ASN A 318 -5.16 -4.86 11.33
C ASN A 318 -5.53 -4.00 12.54
N LEU A 319 -6.55 -4.40 13.31
CA LEU A 319 -6.89 -3.75 14.58
C LEU A 319 -5.72 -3.77 15.55
N PHE A 320 -5.11 -4.95 15.75
CA PHE A 320 -3.98 -5.10 16.65
C PHE A 320 -2.79 -4.26 16.22
N ALA A 321 -2.45 -4.30 14.93
CA ALA A 321 -1.38 -3.50 14.35
C ALA A 321 -1.64 -1.99 14.48
N GLU A 322 -2.87 -1.53 14.23
CA GLU A 322 -3.23 -0.12 14.38
C GLU A 322 -3.26 0.33 15.84
N ILE A 323 -3.78 -0.46 16.77
CA ILE A 323 -3.76 -0.13 18.21
C ILE A 323 -2.33 0.01 18.69
N LEU A 324 -1.47 -0.95 18.38
CA LEU A 324 -0.06 -0.88 18.74
C LEU A 324 0.64 0.34 18.14
N SER A 325 0.35 0.67 16.87
CA SER A 325 0.91 1.85 16.21
C SER A 325 0.44 3.15 16.88
N ILE A 326 -0.84 3.24 17.25
CA ILE A 326 -1.40 4.38 17.96
C ILE A 326 -0.74 4.53 19.34
N ILE A 327 -0.61 3.45 20.11
CA ILE A 327 0.04 3.47 21.42
C ILE A 327 1.48 4.02 21.29
N ARG A 328 2.21 3.60 20.25
CA ARG A 328 3.59 4.08 20.01
C ARG A 328 3.66 5.55 19.64
N ILE A 329 2.76 6.03 18.79
CA ILE A 329 2.71 7.43 18.40
C ILE A 329 2.33 8.31 19.61
N VAL A 330 1.32 7.90 20.37
CA VAL A 330 0.85 8.66 21.55
C VAL A 330 1.89 8.64 22.68
N SER A 331 2.62 7.54 22.87
CA SER A 331 3.72 7.51 23.85
C SER A 331 4.88 8.43 23.48
N PHE A 332 5.09 8.70 22.19
CA PHE A 332 6.14 9.60 21.70
C PHE A 332 5.68 11.07 21.70
N ILE A 333 4.46 11.37 21.25
CA ILE A 333 3.89 12.72 21.22
C ILE A 333 2.47 12.70 21.80
N PRO A 334 2.28 12.83 23.13
CA PRO A 334 0.96 12.69 23.76
C PRO A 334 -0.08 13.71 23.29
N ILE A 335 0.36 14.91 22.91
CA ILE A 335 -0.52 16.01 22.43
C ILE A 335 -1.33 15.63 21.19
N ILE A 336 -0.86 14.66 20.41
CA ILE A 336 -1.52 14.22 19.17
C ILE A 336 -2.71 13.26 19.44
N SER A 337 -2.89 12.79 20.68
CA SER A 337 -3.94 11.79 20.99
C SER A 337 -5.36 12.19 20.56
N PRO A 338 -5.88 13.42 20.77
CA PRO A 338 -7.22 13.78 20.34
C PRO A 338 -7.34 13.80 18.80
N ILE A 339 -6.27 14.20 18.12
CA ILE A 339 -6.21 14.23 16.66
C ILE A 339 -6.32 12.82 16.08
N ILE A 340 -5.60 11.86 16.65
CA ILE A 340 -5.67 10.45 16.26
C ILE A 340 -7.06 9.88 16.52
N PHE A 341 -7.65 10.15 17.69
CA PHE A 341 -9.00 9.71 18.01
C PHE A 341 -10.02 10.21 16.99
N PHE A 342 -10.03 11.52 16.71
CA PHE A 342 -10.90 12.12 15.70
C PHE A 342 -10.68 11.51 14.31
N SER A 343 -9.44 11.25 13.95
CA SER A 343 -9.10 10.61 12.70
C SER A 343 -9.67 9.18 12.60
N VAL A 344 -9.69 8.39 13.68
CA VAL A 344 -10.29 7.04 13.69
C VAL A 344 -11.81 7.12 13.49
N MET A 345 -12.47 8.07 14.13
CA MET A 345 -13.92 8.28 13.96
C MET A 345 -14.30 8.59 12.51
N ILE A 346 -13.55 9.45 11.82
CA ILE A 346 -13.81 9.75 10.41
C ILE A 346 -13.57 8.51 9.52
N SER A 347 -12.59 7.65 9.85
CA SER A 347 -12.35 6.44 9.06
C SER A 347 -13.50 5.45 9.13
N THR A 348 -14.09 5.27 10.29
CA THR A 348 -15.27 4.42 10.42
C THR A 348 -16.47 5.01 9.69
N ALA A 349 -16.64 6.33 9.73
CA ALA A 349 -17.73 7.02 9.04
C ALA A 349 -17.66 6.82 7.51
N PHE A 350 -16.52 7.13 6.86
CA PHE A 350 -16.44 7.00 5.40
C PHE A 350 -16.58 5.55 4.91
N SER A 351 -16.09 4.61 5.67
CA SER A 351 -16.19 3.19 5.29
C SER A 351 -17.62 2.65 5.45
N LEU A 352 -18.36 3.10 6.49
CA LEU A 352 -19.78 2.81 6.61
C LEU A 352 -20.60 3.47 5.49
N ILE A 353 -20.26 4.70 5.11
CA ILE A 353 -20.87 5.39 3.97
C ILE A 353 -20.62 4.59 2.68
N LEU A 354 -19.38 4.15 2.45
CA LEU A 354 -19.02 3.33 1.29
C LEU A 354 -19.84 2.04 1.24
N TYR A 355 -20.01 1.35 2.38
CA TYR A 355 -20.82 0.14 2.46
C TYR A 355 -22.31 0.43 2.24
N SER A 356 -22.87 1.33 3.03
CA SER A 356 -24.33 1.61 2.99
C SER A 356 -24.77 2.16 1.63
N SER A 357 -24.00 3.05 1.02
CA SER A 357 -24.32 3.63 -0.29
C SER A 357 -24.30 2.60 -1.43
N THR A 358 -23.45 1.60 -1.36
CA THR A 358 -23.40 0.54 -2.38
C THR A 358 -24.44 -0.55 -2.16
N GLN A 359 -24.78 -0.88 -0.91
CA GLN A 359 -25.64 -2.01 -0.59
C GLN A 359 -27.11 -1.63 -0.49
N GLN A 360 -27.40 -0.42 0.01
CA GLN A 360 -28.75 0.05 0.26
C GLN A 360 -29.25 0.96 -0.87
N GLY A 361 -30.56 1.17 -0.92
CA GLY A 361 -31.22 2.06 -1.87
C GLY A 361 -31.86 1.34 -3.05
N ILE A 362 -32.62 2.12 -3.82
CA ILE A 362 -33.29 1.64 -5.03
C ILE A 362 -32.26 1.63 -6.15
N ARG A 363 -32.23 0.57 -6.94
CA ARG A 363 -31.37 0.44 -8.12
C ARG A 363 -31.69 1.52 -9.17
N SER A 364 -30.62 2.00 -9.81
CA SER A 364 -30.79 2.79 -11.02
C SER A 364 -31.32 1.91 -12.16
N TYR A 365 -32.21 2.46 -12.98
CA TYR A 365 -32.86 1.75 -14.11
C TYR A 365 -31.83 1.13 -15.08
N GLU A 366 -30.70 1.76 -15.27
CA GLU A 366 -29.63 1.28 -16.16
C GLU A 366 -28.94 -0.01 -15.67
N THR A 367 -28.91 -0.23 -14.36
CA THR A 367 -28.33 -1.46 -13.76
C THR A 367 -29.33 -2.63 -13.78
N PHE A 368 -30.62 -2.37 -13.96
CA PHE A 368 -31.67 -3.39 -14.05
C PHE A 368 -31.51 -4.30 -15.29
N LEU A 369 -31.00 -3.78 -16.39
CA LEU A 369 -30.90 -4.49 -17.67
C LEU A 369 -29.74 -5.49 -17.74
N LYS A 370 -28.79 -5.46 -16.80
CA LYS A 370 -27.58 -6.33 -16.77
C LYS A 370 -27.45 -7.12 -15.46
N VAL A 371 -28.51 -7.86 -15.12
CA VAL A 371 -28.54 -8.68 -13.90
C VAL A 371 -27.79 -10.00 -14.15
N GLU A 372 -26.46 -9.98 -14.07
CA GLU A 372 -25.70 -11.21 -13.86
C GLU A 372 -25.24 -11.26 -12.40
N GLN A 373 -25.53 -12.36 -11.70
CA GLN A 373 -24.90 -12.67 -10.42
C GLN A 373 -23.37 -12.74 -10.62
N THR A 374 -22.58 -12.50 -9.56
CA THR A 374 -21.13 -12.67 -9.65
C THR A 374 -20.82 -14.05 -10.16
N LYS A 375 -20.03 -14.11 -11.23
CA LYS A 375 -19.54 -15.39 -11.73
C LYS A 375 -18.76 -16.09 -10.63
N ASN A 376 -18.87 -17.42 -10.53
CA ASN A 376 -18.29 -18.22 -9.44
C ASN A 376 -16.80 -17.96 -9.22
N TYR A 377 -16.06 -17.68 -10.28
CA TYR A 377 -14.63 -17.36 -10.16
C TYR A 377 -14.36 -16.00 -9.49
N GLY A 378 -15.23 -14.99 -9.70
CA GLY A 378 -15.11 -13.69 -9.01
C GLY A 378 -15.30 -13.83 -7.50
N LEU A 379 -16.25 -14.68 -7.09
CA LEU A 379 -16.44 -15.03 -5.69
C LEU A 379 -15.24 -15.80 -5.13
N LEU A 380 -14.69 -16.73 -5.89
CA LEU A 380 -13.53 -17.51 -5.48
C LEU A 380 -12.30 -16.62 -5.22
N ILE A 381 -11.99 -15.68 -6.13
CA ILE A 381 -10.89 -14.73 -5.94
C ILE A 381 -11.08 -13.87 -4.69
N SER A 382 -12.28 -13.33 -4.52
CA SER A 382 -12.59 -12.50 -3.37
C SER A 382 -12.53 -13.29 -2.06
N PHE A 383 -12.91 -14.56 -2.09
CA PHE A 383 -12.78 -15.48 -0.96
C PHE A 383 -11.32 -15.80 -0.63
N ILE A 384 -10.44 -15.96 -1.64
CA ILE A 384 -8.99 -16.13 -1.42
C ILE A 384 -8.41 -14.93 -0.67
N HIS A 385 -8.80 -13.69 -1.02
CA HIS A 385 -8.39 -12.50 -0.27
C HIS A 385 -8.86 -12.52 1.19
N LEU A 386 -10.10 -12.92 1.45
CA LEU A 386 -10.59 -13.06 2.82
C LEU A 386 -9.85 -14.16 3.58
N PHE A 387 -9.63 -15.30 2.96
CA PHE A 387 -8.91 -16.42 3.57
C PHE A 387 -7.47 -16.02 3.92
N SER A 388 -6.78 -15.28 3.05
CA SER A 388 -5.42 -14.79 3.32
C SER A 388 -5.38 -13.81 4.51
N ILE A 389 -6.41 -12.99 4.70
CA ILE A 389 -6.54 -12.14 5.88
C ILE A 389 -6.72 -12.98 7.15
N ILE A 390 -7.50 -14.05 7.10
CA ILE A 390 -7.74 -14.93 8.24
C ILE A 390 -6.49 -15.75 8.58
N THR A 391 -5.80 -16.29 7.57
CA THR A 391 -4.57 -17.07 7.80
C THR A 391 -3.44 -16.23 8.35
N SER A 392 -3.36 -14.95 7.95
CA SER A 392 -2.42 -14.01 8.54
C SER A 392 -2.64 -13.84 10.06
N LEU A 393 -3.87 -14.02 10.57
CA LEU A 393 -4.20 -14.06 12.02
C LEU A 393 -3.46 -15.20 12.75
N ILE A 394 -3.42 -16.38 12.17
CA ILE A 394 -2.78 -17.55 12.78
C ILE A 394 -1.26 -17.36 12.87
N MET A 395 -0.70 -16.65 11.91
CA MET A 395 0.75 -16.40 11.87
C MET A 395 1.22 -15.40 12.94
N ILE A 396 0.37 -14.51 13.45
CA ILE A 396 0.75 -13.54 14.49
C ILE A 396 1.06 -14.19 15.83
N ASN A 397 0.44 -15.29 16.18
CA ASN A 397 0.79 -15.99 17.43
C ASN A 397 2.27 -16.39 17.47
N LYS A 398 2.91 -16.53 16.28
CA LYS A 398 4.36 -16.74 16.18
C LYS A 398 5.20 -15.44 16.29
N PHE A 399 4.56 -14.26 16.23
CA PHE A 399 5.23 -12.97 16.40
C PHE A 399 5.23 -12.48 17.86
N ILE A 400 4.28 -12.93 18.66
CA ILE A 400 4.09 -12.47 20.04
C ILE A 400 4.81 -13.39 21.03
N ILE A 401 5.05 -14.64 20.63
CA ILE A 401 5.89 -15.60 21.37
C ILE A 401 7.33 -15.53 20.89
#